data_d97ce33d0d9a2c587822de915c67af05
#
_entry.id   d97ce33d0d9a2c587822de915c67af05
#
_cell.length_a   1.000
_cell.length_b   1.000
_cell.length_c   1.000
_cell.angle_alpha   90.00
_cell.angle_beta   90.00
_cell.angle_gamma   90.00
#
_symmetry.space_group_name_H-M   'P 1'
#
loop_
_entity.id
_entity.type
_entity.pdbx_description
1 polymer ?
#
loop_
_entity_poly.entity_id
_entity_poly.type
_entity_poly.pdbx_seq_one_letter_code
_entity_poly.pdbx_strand_id
1 'polypeptide(L)'
;MKINTTLGLLAGKLSGSILEKMGRGSTLPGKVALKFDKDILSQLAKNYEIVVITGTNGKTLTTALTVGILQEAFGPILTNPSGANMISGITTTFLRAKRSKSNRPIAVLEIDEASLSRICDYIKPSLFVVTNIFRDQMDRYGEIYTTYQMILDAIHKVPTATVLLNGDSPLFNSQTLSNPIQYYGFDTEKSEPQLAHYNTEGILCPHCHNILKYKLNTYANLGDYICEHCGFHRPPLTYAVSDLLSLTHRSSNFRIQGQDYHINIGGLYNIYNALAAVSVAGFFGVQPEVIKQGFDRSRAVFGRQETFKIGDKECTL
;
A
#
# COMPACT_ATOMS: atom_id res chain seq x y z
N MET A 1 0.37 -4.57 33.33
CA MET A 1 -0.52 -3.71 32.52
C MET A 1 -1.06 -2.61 33.40
N LYS A 2 -1.05 -1.34 32.96
CA LYS A 2 -1.58 -0.23 33.77
C LYS A 2 -3.09 -0.38 33.96
N ILE A 3 -3.66 0.03 35.07
CA ILE A 3 -5.12 -0.08 35.38
C ILE A 3 -5.95 0.59 34.24
N ASN A 4 -5.51 1.76 33.77
CA ASN A 4 -6.18 2.49 32.70
C ASN A 4 -6.22 1.69 31.38
N THR A 5 -5.19 0.91 31.08
CA THR A 5 -5.13 0.04 29.89
C THR A 5 -6.16 -1.09 29.99
N THR A 6 -6.29 -1.71 31.17
CA THR A 6 -7.30 -2.75 31.39
C THR A 6 -8.71 -2.21 31.24
N LEU A 7 -8.98 -1.03 31.80
CA LEU A 7 -10.26 -0.34 31.65
C LEU A 7 -10.53 0.03 30.19
N GLY A 8 -9.54 0.56 29.49
CA GLY A 8 -9.64 0.89 28.07
C GLY A 8 -9.94 -0.32 27.18
N LEU A 9 -9.28 -1.47 27.45
CA LEU A 9 -9.55 -2.73 26.77
C LEU A 9 -10.97 -3.23 27.00
N LEU A 10 -11.44 -3.21 28.24
CA LEU A 10 -12.80 -3.65 28.60
C LEU A 10 -13.85 -2.73 27.98
N ALA A 11 -13.71 -1.42 28.14
CA ALA A 11 -14.63 -0.43 27.59
C ALA A 11 -14.68 -0.47 26.04
N GLY A 12 -13.52 -0.59 25.40
CA GLY A 12 -13.42 -0.74 23.94
C GLY A 12 -14.08 -2.01 23.43
N LYS A 13 -13.85 -3.16 24.08
CA LYS A 13 -14.47 -4.43 23.69
C LYS A 13 -15.98 -4.43 23.93
N LEU A 14 -16.46 -3.91 25.05
CA LEU A 14 -17.90 -3.82 25.35
C LEU A 14 -18.62 -2.92 24.34
N SER A 15 -18.05 -1.72 24.05
CA SER A 15 -18.61 -0.85 23.02
C SER A 15 -18.59 -1.49 21.64
N GLY A 16 -17.54 -2.28 21.31
CA GLY A 16 -17.44 -3.05 20.08
C GLY A 16 -18.55 -4.08 19.92
N SER A 17 -18.80 -4.88 20.94
CA SER A 17 -19.83 -5.94 20.92
C SER A 17 -21.26 -5.38 20.81
N ILE A 18 -21.52 -4.21 21.42
CA ILE A 18 -22.83 -3.54 21.30
C ILE A 18 -23.03 -3.02 19.88
N LEU A 19 -22.02 -2.41 19.28
CA LEU A 19 -22.10 -1.80 17.96
C LEU A 19 -22.10 -2.79 16.81
N GLU A 20 -21.46 -3.96 16.96
CA GLU A 20 -21.57 -5.06 16.00
C GLU A 20 -23.03 -5.53 15.85
N LYS A 21 -23.75 -5.64 16.95
CA LYS A 21 -25.20 -5.96 16.93
C LYS A 21 -26.05 -4.90 16.25
N MET A 22 -25.55 -3.65 16.17
CA MET A 22 -26.24 -2.51 15.54
C MET A 22 -25.79 -2.25 14.08
N GLY A 23 -24.90 -3.07 13.52
CA GLY A 23 -24.35 -2.88 12.17
C GLY A 23 -23.54 -1.60 11.99
N ARG A 24 -23.07 -0.98 13.08
CA ARG A 24 -22.35 0.31 13.08
C ARG A 24 -21.01 0.19 13.82
N GLY A 25 -20.01 1.01 13.44
CA GLY A 25 -18.88 1.33 14.30
C GLY A 25 -17.54 0.71 13.98
N SER A 26 -16.96 1.03 12.82
CA SER A 26 -15.56 0.69 12.53
C SER A 26 -14.53 1.43 13.40
N THR A 27 -14.88 2.59 14.00
CA THR A 27 -13.92 3.47 14.69
C THR A 27 -14.25 3.77 16.14
N LEU A 28 -15.52 3.61 16.58
CA LEU A 28 -15.96 4.03 17.91
C LEU A 28 -15.29 3.24 19.06
N PRO A 29 -15.11 1.90 18.98
CA PRO A 29 -14.41 1.16 20.02
C PRO A 29 -12.99 1.68 20.29
N GLY A 30 -12.26 2.00 19.22
CA GLY A 30 -10.92 2.59 19.33
C GLY A 30 -10.94 3.99 19.94
N LYS A 31 -11.93 4.83 19.58
CA LYS A 31 -12.09 6.16 20.21
C LYS A 31 -12.34 6.05 21.70
N VAL A 32 -13.18 5.10 22.14
CA VAL A 32 -13.44 4.85 23.56
C VAL A 32 -12.17 4.40 24.27
N ALA A 33 -11.49 3.39 23.72
CA ALA A 33 -10.27 2.87 24.33
C ALA A 33 -9.16 3.93 24.48
N LEU A 34 -8.95 4.75 23.45
CA LEU A 34 -7.97 5.84 23.45
C LEU A 34 -8.28 6.97 24.46
N LYS A 35 -9.54 7.12 24.89
CA LYS A 35 -9.88 8.05 25.99
C LYS A 35 -9.40 7.57 27.35
N PHE A 36 -9.36 6.27 27.57
CA PHE A 36 -8.88 5.68 28.84
C PHE A 36 -7.35 5.54 28.86
N ASP A 37 -6.77 5.16 27.73
CA ASP A 37 -5.32 5.01 27.61
C ASP A 37 -4.88 5.43 26.19
N LYS A 38 -4.13 6.53 26.09
CA LYS A 38 -3.61 7.05 24.82
C LYS A 38 -2.59 6.11 24.18
N ASP A 39 -1.88 5.32 24.98
CA ASP A 39 -0.82 4.40 24.55
C ASP A 39 -1.33 2.97 24.29
N ILE A 40 -2.65 2.74 24.38
CA ILE A 40 -3.24 1.40 24.23
C ILE A 40 -2.88 0.74 22.91
N LEU A 41 -2.79 1.52 21.82
CA LEU A 41 -2.41 1.01 20.50
C LEU A 41 -1.00 0.40 20.53
N SER A 42 -0.03 1.03 21.17
CA SER A 42 1.33 0.51 21.30
C SER A 42 1.37 -0.85 21.98
N GLN A 43 0.53 -1.04 23.00
CA GLN A 43 0.47 -2.31 23.73
C GLN A 43 -0.20 -3.42 22.90
N LEU A 44 -1.26 -3.07 22.17
CA LEU A 44 -1.99 -4.01 21.31
C LEU A 44 -1.16 -4.47 20.10
N ALA A 45 -0.38 -3.56 19.52
CA ALA A 45 0.40 -3.78 18.32
C ALA A 45 1.78 -4.45 18.58
N LYS A 46 2.25 -4.45 19.83
CA LYS A 46 3.64 -4.80 20.23
C LYS A 46 4.16 -6.11 19.66
N ASN A 47 3.31 -7.13 19.54
CA ASN A 47 3.73 -8.47 19.13
C ASN A 47 3.49 -8.74 17.64
N TYR A 48 2.98 -7.77 16.90
CA TYR A 48 2.71 -7.93 15.47
C TYR A 48 3.90 -7.50 14.62
N GLU A 49 4.15 -8.27 13.57
CA GLU A 49 4.93 -7.78 12.45
C GLU A 49 4.02 -6.96 11.55
N ILE A 50 4.33 -5.68 11.39
CA ILE A 50 3.40 -4.72 10.81
C ILE A 50 3.90 -4.28 9.45
N VAL A 51 3.06 -4.45 8.42
CA VAL A 51 3.19 -3.85 7.10
C VAL A 51 2.21 -2.69 7.02
N VAL A 52 2.71 -1.53 6.61
CA VAL A 52 1.87 -0.35 6.34
C VAL A 52 1.83 -0.10 4.85
N ILE A 53 0.62 0.06 4.31
CA ILE A 53 0.38 0.42 2.92
C ILE A 53 -0.25 1.82 2.90
N THR A 54 0.40 2.73 2.18
CA THR A 54 -0.01 4.14 2.06
C THR A 54 0.19 4.66 0.64
N GLY A 55 -0.28 5.87 0.34
CA GLY A 55 -0.21 6.50 -0.99
C GLY A 55 -1.59 6.95 -1.47
N THR A 56 -1.69 7.77 -2.49
CA THR A 56 -2.96 8.39 -2.93
C THR A 56 -3.94 7.35 -3.47
N ASN A 57 -3.50 6.50 -4.39
CA ASN A 57 -4.36 5.51 -5.05
C ASN A 57 -3.83 4.08 -4.85
N GLY A 58 -4.73 3.10 -4.97
CA GLY A 58 -4.37 1.68 -4.94
C GLY A 58 -4.17 1.07 -3.57
N LYS A 59 -4.19 1.83 -2.47
CA LYS A 59 -4.03 1.33 -1.09
C LYS A 59 -4.89 0.11 -0.79
N THR A 60 -6.20 0.23 -1.01
CA THR A 60 -7.19 -0.81 -0.67
C THR A 60 -6.95 -2.09 -1.48
N LEU A 61 -6.71 -1.96 -2.79
CA LEU A 61 -6.45 -3.13 -3.64
C LEU A 61 -5.11 -3.79 -3.28
N THR A 62 -4.05 -2.99 -3.13
CA THR A 62 -2.74 -3.51 -2.71
C THR A 62 -2.84 -4.22 -1.36
N THR A 63 -3.58 -3.65 -0.40
CA THR A 63 -3.82 -4.28 0.91
C THR A 63 -4.54 -5.61 0.76
N ALA A 64 -5.61 -5.66 -0.03
CA ALA A 64 -6.39 -6.87 -0.22
C ALA A 64 -5.57 -7.97 -0.91
N LEU A 65 -4.82 -7.66 -1.97
CA LEU A 65 -3.94 -8.61 -2.65
C LEU A 65 -2.83 -9.11 -1.70
N THR A 66 -2.21 -8.21 -0.95
CA THR A 66 -1.19 -8.56 0.05
C THR A 66 -1.75 -9.48 1.13
N VAL A 67 -2.92 -9.16 1.68
CA VAL A 67 -3.60 -9.99 2.68
C VAL A 67 -3.93 -11.36 2.10
N GLY A 68 -4.46 -11.43 0.88
CA GLY A 68 -4.76 -12.69 0.21
C GLY A 68 -3.52 -13.60 0.11
N ILE A 69 -2.40 -13.05 -0.35
CA ILE A 69 -1.15 -13.81 -0.47
C ILE A 69 -0.62 -14.25 0.90
N LEU A 70 -0.53 -13.33 1.85
CA LEU A 70 0.03 -13.64 3.17
C LEU A 70 -0.85 -14.58 3.98
N GLN A 71 -2.18 -14.58 3.76
CA GLN A 71 -3.08 -15.56 4.37
C GLN A 71 -2.83 -16.98 3.89
N GLU A 72 -2.49 -17.17 2.62
CA GLU A 72 -2.11 -18.48 2.09
C GLU A 72 -0.82 -18.99 2.73
N ALA A 73 0.16 -18.09 2.92
CA ALA A 73 1.48 -18.46 3.43
C ALA A 73 1.51 -18.66 4.96
N PHE A 74 0.79 -17.80 5.72
CA PHE A 74 0.97 -17.68 7.17
C PHE A 74 -0.31 -17.85 7.98
N GLY A 75 -1.47 -18.07 7.33
CA GLY A 75 -2.77 -18.12 7.98
C GLY A 75 -3.35 -16.74 8.28
N PRO A 76 -4.18 -16.57 9.32
CA PRO A 76 -4.95 -15.34 9.52
C PRO A 76 -4.09 -14.09 9.65
N ILE A 77 -4.33 -13.10 8.80
CA ILE A 77 -3.68 -11.79 8.79
C ILE A 77 -4.64 -10.75 9.40
N LEU A 78 -4.13 -9.91 10.29
CA LEU A 78 -4.89 -8.78 10.80
C LEU A 78 -4.87 -7.64 9.79
N THR A 79 -6.05 -7.11 9.45
CA THR A 79 -6.16 -5.95 8.56
C THR A 79 -7.33 -5.05 8.98
N ASN A 80 -7.24 -3.76 8.71
CA ASN A 80 -8.32 -2.84 9.00
C ASN A 80 -9.31 -2.80 7.82
N PRO A 81 -10.62 -2.63 8.10
CA PRO A 81 -11.62 -2.42 7.06
C PRO A 81 -11.31 -1.15 6.25
N SER A 82 -11.70 -1.14 4.98
CA SER A 82 -11.62 0.05 4.12
C SER A 82 -12.26 1.26 4.81
N GLY A 83 -11.59 2.42 4.73
CA GLY A 83 -12.01 3.66 5.40
C GLY A 83 -11.73 3.73 6.92
N ALA A 84 -11.24 2.66 7.56
CA ALA A 84 -10.80 2.69 8.97
C ALA A 84 -9.30 2.95 9.12
N ASN A 85 -8.76 3.89 8.34
CA ASN A 85 -7.35 4.18 8.12
C ASN A 85 -6.75 5.27 9.04
N MET A 86 -7.53 5.73 10.03
CA MET A 86 -7.10 6.67 11.07
C MET A 86 -6.82 5.93 12.38
N ILE A 87 -6.15 6.60 13.35
CA ILE A 87 -5.72 6.01 14.62
C ILE A 87 -6.83 5.26 15.39
N SER A 88 -8.06 5.79 15.39
CA SER A 88 -9.20 5.15 16.07
C SER A 88 -9.66 3.87 15.36
N GLY A 89 -9.61 3.86 14.01
CA GLY A 89 -9.90 2.67 13.21
C GLY A 89 -8.85 1.59 13.41
N ILE A 90 -7.58 1.95 13.32
CA ILE A 90 -6.45 1.03 13.57
C ILE A 90 -6.53 0.47 15.00
N THR A 91 -6.79 1.32 16.02
CA THR A 91 -6.99 0.85 17.40
C THR A 91 -8.15 -0.13 17.51
N THR A 92 -9.29 0.14 16.83
CA THR A 92 -10.43 -0.79 16.79
C THR A 92 -10.05 -2.13 16.19
N THR A 93 -9.26 -2.12 15.11
CA THR A 93 -8.77 -3.32 14.44
C THR A 93 -8.00 -4.22 15.41
N PHE A 94 -7.04 -3.65 16.14
CA PHE A 94 -6.28 -4.41 17.13
C PHE A 94 -7.12 -4.85 18.35
N LEU A 95 -8.10 -4.05 18.79
CA LEU A 95 -9.03 -4.44 19.87
C LEU A 95 -9.88 -5.66 19.52
N ARG A 96 -10.28 -5.77 18.23
CA ARG A 96 -11.08 -6.89 17.70
C ARG A 96 -10.25 -8.09 17.28
N ALA A 97 -8.93 -7.95 17.25
CA ALA A 97 -8.04 -9.04 16.87
C ALA A 97 -8.28 -10.27 17.77
N LYS A 98 -8.53 -11.40 17.13
CA LYS A 98 -8.57 -12.69 17.82
C LYS A 98 -7.14 -13.08 18.18
N ARG A 99 -6.99 -13.78 19.32
CA ARG A 99 -5.67 -14.27 19.75
C ARG A 99 -5.10 -15.17 18.66
N SER A 100 -3.98 -14.74 18.08
CA SER A 100 -3.27 -15.54 17.09
C SER A 100 -2.60 -16.74 17.76
N LYS A 101 -2.60 -17.89 17.08
CA LYS A 101 -1.77 -19.05 17.44
C LYS A 101 -0.36 -18.94 16.91
N SER A 102 -0.10 -18.00 15.99
CA SER A 102 1.24 -17.74 15.45
C SER A 102 2.11 -17.04 16.48
N ASN A 103 3.36 -17.47 16.56
CA ASN A 103 4.38 -16.82 17.39
C ASN A 103 4.76 -15.42 16.82
N ARG A 104 4.45 -15.16 15.56
CA ARG A 104 4.73 -13.90 14.86
C ARG A 104 3.51 -13.50 14.01
N PRO A 105 2.45 -12.98 14.64
CA PRO A 105 1.27 -12.57 13.91
C PRO A 105 1.58 -11.35 13.02
N ILE A 106 1.04 -11.36 11.80
CA ILE A 106 1.25 -10.29 10.82
C ILE A 106 0.01 -9.40 10.79
N ALA A 107 0.24 -8.09 10.72
CA ALA A 107 -0.78 -7.08 10.46
C ALA A 107 -0.44 -6.32 9.17
N VAL A 108 -1.38 -6.26 8.23
CA VAL A 108 -1.29 -5.44 7.02
C VAL A 108 -2.30 -4.32 7.15
N LEU A 109 -1.80 -3.09 7.27
CA LEU A 109 -2.61 -1.92 7.60
C LEU A 109 -2.62 -0.92 6.44
N GLU A 110 -3.82 -0.60 5.96
CA GLU A 110 -4.04 0.56 5.11
C GLU A 110 -4.09 1.82 5.98
N ILE A 111 -3.18 2.76 5.76
CA ILE A 111 -3.11 4.00 6.54
C ILE A 111 -3.10 5.20 5.61
N ASP A 112 -3.92 6.18 5.96
CA ASP A 112 -3.98 7.47 5.30
C ASP A 112 -2.70 8.29 5.56
N GLU A 113 -2.20 8.99 4.56
CA GLU A 113 -0.91 9.71 4.57
C GLU A 113 -0.85 10.74 5.70
N ALA A 114 -1.94 11.48 5.93
CA ALA A 114 -2.01 12.51 6.97
C ALA A 114 -2.03 11.92 8.38
N SER A 115 -2.47 10.67 8.52
CA SER A 115 -2.53 9.97 9.81
C SER A 115 -1.27 9.17 10.12
N LEU A 116 -0.47 8.86 9.09
CA LEU A 116 0.63 7.90 9.17
C LEU A 116 1.68 8.29 10.22
N SER A 117 2.18 9.52 10.17
CA SER A 117 3.22 10.00 11.09
C SER A 117 2.77 9.90 12.56
N ARG A 118 1.50 10.25 12.84
CA ARG A 118 0.94 10.15 14.19
C ARG A 118 0.75 8.70 14.63
N ILE A 119 0.38 7.80 13.73
CA ILE A 119 0.21 6.37 14.04
C ILE A 119 1.57 5.73 14.33
N CYS A 120 2.64 6.13 13.64
CA CYS A 120 4.00 5.66 13.89
C CYS A 120 4.59 6.07 15.25
N ASP A 121 3.95 6.99 16.00
CA ASP A 121 4.28 7.21 17.40
C ASP A 121 3.92 6.00 18.28
N TYR A 122 2.93 5.20 17.87
CA TYR A 122 2.37 4.08 18.64
C TYR A 122 2.72 2.71 18.07
N ILE A 123 2.96 2.58 16.75
CA ILE A 123 3.33 1.31 16.12
C ILE A 123 4.71 1.42 15.45
N LYS A 124 5.37 0.29 15.31
CA LYS A 124 6.67 0.21 14.62
C LYS A 124 6.56 -0.77 13.46
N PRO A 125 6.23 -0.28 12.24
CA PRO A 125 6.22 -1.11 11.06
C PRO A 125 7.58 -1.75 10.77
N SER A 126 7.59 -2.98 10.27
CA SER A 126 8.77 -3.61 9.67
C SER A 126 8.91 -3.25 8.19
N LEU A 127 7.79 -2.92 7.55
CA LEU A 127 7.75 -2.57 6.13
C LEU A 127 6.76 -1.43 5.88
N PHE A 128 7.21 -0.38 5.21
CA PHE A 128 6.36 0.62 4.56
C PHE A 128 6.25 0.32 3.07
N VAL A 129 5.05 0.37 2.54
CA VAL A 129 4.75 0.26 1.11
C VAL A 129 4.09 1.56 0.66
N VAL A 130 4.74 2.27 -0.24
CA VAL A 130 4.18 3.51 -0.82
C VAL A 130 3.78 3.21 -2.26
N THR A 131 2.47 3.28 -2.54
CA THR A 131 1.93 2.89 -3.85
C THR A 131 2.22 3.95 -4.91
N ASN A 132 1.67 5.12 -4.73
CA ASN A 132 1.83 6.28 -5.61
C ASN A 132 1.37 7.55 -4.89
N ILE A 133 1.79 8.71 -5.43
CA ILE A 133 1.27 10.01 -5.03
C ILE A 133 0.91 10.76 -6.31
N PHE A 134 -0.39 11.01 -6.49
CA PHE A 134 -0.93 11.81 -7.59
C PHE A 134 -1.71 13.00 -7.03
N ARG A 135 -1.85 14.05 -7.82
CA ARG A 135 -2.76 15.15 -7.48
C ARG A 135 -4.18 14.64 -7.38
N ASP A 136 -4.87 15.04 -6.33
CA ASP A 136 -6.31 14.89 -6.27
C ASP A 136 -6.97 16.01 -7.10
N GLN A 137 -8.24 15.85 -7.49
CA GLN A 137 -8.94 16.73 -8.43
C GLN A 137 -9.08 18.21 -7.97
N MET A 138 -8.65 18.53 -6.77
CA MET A 138 -8.66 19.88 -6.20
C MET A 138 -7.25 20.44 -6.15
N ASP A 139 -6.78 20.96 -7.27
CA ASP A 139 -5.47 21.55 -7.48
C ASP A 139 -5.00 22.49 -6.38
N ARG A 140 -4.05 22.03 -5.56
CA ARG A 140 -3.18 22.90 -4.78
C ARG A 140 -1.74 22.65 -5.20
N TYR A 141 -1.11 23.67 -5.74
CA TYR A 141 0.30 23.67 -6.09
C TYR A 141 1.12 23.27 -4.84
N GLY A 142 1.90 22.19 -4.92
CA GLY A 142 2.68 21.68 -3.79
C GLY A 142 2.08 20.52 -3.00
N GLU A 143 0.83 20.10 -3.26
CA GLU A 143 0.15 19.03 -2.53
C GLU A 143 0.91 17.70 -2.55
N ILE A 144 1.50 17.33 -3.69
CA ILE A 144 2.27 16.09 -3.87
C ILE A 144 3.48 16.06 -2.94
N TYR A 145 4.24 17.15 -2.91
CA TYR A 145 5.43 17.26 -2.06
C TYR A 145 5.07 17.28 -0.58
N THR A 146 3.95 17.93 -0.23
CA THR A 146 3.44 17.95 1.14
C THR A 146 3.00 16.56 1.57
N THR A 147 2.27 15.83 0.72
CA THR A 147 1.85 14.47 0.98
C THR A 147 3.05 13.53 1.11
N TYR A 148 4.04 13.67 0.23
CA TYR A 148 5.27 12.89 0.34
C TYR A 148 6.03 13.19 1.63
N GLN A 149 6.11 14.47 2.03
CA GLN A 149 6.76 14.87 3.29
C GLN A 149 6.06 14.23 4.50
N MET A 150 4.73 14.17 4.55
CA MET A 150 4.00 13.48 5.63
C MET A 150 4.38 12.00 5.72
N ILE A 151 4.57 11.33 4.58
CA ILE A 151 5.03 9.93 4.53
C ILE A 151 6.48 9.83 5.01
N LEU A 152 7.37 10.71 4.57
CA LEU A 152 8.77 10.75 4.99
C LEU A 152 8.91 10.97 6.50
N ASP A 153 8.10 11.86 7.07
CA ASP A 153 8.08 12.12 8.52
C ASP A 153 7.70 10.87 9.33
N ALA A 154 6.85 10.01 8.78
CA ALA A 154 6.53 8.74 9.39
C ALA A 154 7.65 7.71 9.26
N ILE A 155 8.27 7.61 8.08
CA ILE A 155 9.37 6.70 7.79
C ILE A 155 10.58 7.03 8.69
N HIS A 156 10.93 8.30 8.84
CA HIS A 156 12.01 8.75 9.71
C HIS A 156 11.83 8.38 11.19
N LYS A 157 10.58 8.17 11.65
CA LYS A 157 10.32 7.70 13.05
C LYS A 157 10.65 6.21 13.23
N VAL A 158 10.86 5.48 12.15
CA VAL A 158 11.14 4.02 12.18
C VAL A 158 12.31 3.69 11.23
N PRO A 159 13.54 4.14 11.55
CA PRO A 159 14.68 4.03 10.64
C PRO A 159 15.11 2.57 10.36
N THR A 160 14.66 1.62 11.15
CA THR A 160 14.94 0.18 10.96
C THR A 160 13.96 -0.51 10.00
N ALA A 161 12.84 0.15 9.65
CA ALA A 161 11.87 -0.41 8.72
C ALA A 161 12.41 -0.41 7.31
N THR A 162 12.12 -1.45 6.54
CA THR A 162 12.33 -1.43 5.09
C THR A 162 11.26 -0.55 4.44
N VAL A 163 11.64 0.17 3.39
CA VAL A 163 10.72 1.03 2.63
C VAL A 163 10.65 0.49 1.20
N LEU A 164 9.46 0.09 0.78
CA LEU A 164 9.17 -0.39 -0.57
C LEU A 164 8.49 0.74 -1.36
N LEU A 165 9.18 1.26 -2.35
CA LEU A 165 8.79 2.42 -3.15
C LEU A 165 8.55 2.02 -4.61
N ASN A 166 7.61 2.70 -5.26
CA ASN A 166 7.48 2.64 -6.71
C ASN A 166 8.66 3.38 -7.38
N GLY A 167 9.64 2.62 -7.88
CA GLY A 167 10.85 3.17 -8.49
C GLY A 167 10.58 3.91 -9.80
N ASP A 168 9.44 3.68 -10.44
CA ASP A 168 9.04 4.34 -11.67
C ASP A 168 8.55 5.78 -11.44
N SER A 169 8.34 6.19 -10.18
CA SER A 169 8.00 7.57 -9.81
C SER A 169 9.25 8.36 -9.48
N PRO A 170 9.58 9.43 -10.23
CA PRO A 170 10.74 10.28 -9.92
C PRO A 170 10.69 10.90 -8.53
N LEU A 171 9.47 11.14 -8.00
CA LEU A 171 9.28 11.72 -6.68
C LEU A 171 9.90 10.86 -5.58
N PHE A 172 9.74 9.54 -5.65
CA PHE A 172 10.18 8.63 -4.58
C PHE A 172 11.70 8.43 -4.51
N ASN A 173 12.42 8.75 -5.58
CA ASN A 173 13.88 8.75 -5.59
C ASN A 173 14.49 10.17 -5.37
N SER A 174 13.65 11.17 -5.09
CA SER A 174 14.10 12.56 -4.93
C SER A 174 14.76 12.85 -3.58
N GLN A 175 14.59 11.96 -2.59
CA GLN A 175 15.09 12.13 -1.23
C GLN A 175 15.91 10.92 -0.81
N THR A 176 16.97 11.17 -0.04
CA THR A 176 17.78 10.09 0.57
C THR A 176 17.19 9.69 1.90
N LEU A 177 16.94 8.40 2.09
CA LEU A 177 16.49 7.80 3.35
C LEU A 177 17.60 7.01 4.01
N SER A 178 17.62 6.99 5.33
CA SER A 178 18.50 6.10 6.12
C SER A 178 18.00 4.66 6.20
N ASN A 179 16.75 4.43 5.84
CA ASN A 179 16.10 3.14 5.84
C ASN A 179 16.65 2.23 4.74
N PRO A 180 16.62 0.90 4.90
CA PRO A 180 16.75 -0.02 3.77
C PRO A 180 15.64 0.22 2.75
N ILE A 181 15.99 0.47 1.48
CA ILE A 181 15.02 0.75 0.42
C ILE A 181 15.00 -0.39 -0.58
N GLN A 182 13.81 -0.77 -1.02
CA GLN A 182 13.55 -1.65 -2.16
C GLN A 182 12.65 -0.91 -3.15
N TYR A 183 12.96 -1.05 -4.44
CA TYR A 183 12.17 -0.43 -5.49
C TYR A 183 11.46 -1.49 -6.32
N TYR A 184 10.20 -1.21 -6.68
CA TYR A 184 9.44 -1.99 -7.64
C TYR A 184 9.02 -1.11 -8.82
N GLY A 185 8.81 -1.71 -9.99
CA GLY A 185 8.42 -1.00 -11.19
C GLY A 185 8.38 -1.89 -12.43
N PHE A 186 8.25 -1.30 -13.59
CA PHE A 186 8.26 -2.00 -14.87
C PHE A 186 9.64 -1.96 -15.50
N ASP A 187 10.08 -3.08 -16.04
CA ASP A 187 11.33 -3.20 -16.81
C ASP A 187 11.09 -4.00 -18.09
N THR A 188 10.02 -3.64 -18.80
CA THR A 188 9.64 -4.19 -20.11
C THR A 188 10.48 -3.56 -21.22
N GLU A 189 10.17 -3.86 -22.48
CA GLU A 189 10.87 -3.32 -23.62
C GLU A 189 11.00 -1.78 -23.56
N LYS A 190 12.19 -1.27 -23.84
CA LYS A 190 12.52 0.17 -23.79
C LYS A 190 12.66 0.73 -25.18
N SER A 191 12.35 2.00 -25.31
CA SER A 191 12.53 2.78 -26.52
C SER A 191 13.65 3.82 -26.36
N GLU A 192 13.95 4.54 -27.43
CA GLU A 192 14.72 5.78 -27.34
C GLU A 192 14.04 6.76 -26.38
N PRO A 193 14.82 7.53 -25.58
CA PRO A 193 14.26 8.43 -24.60
C PRO A 193 13.30 9.47 -25.20
N GLN A 194 12.05 9.47 -24.73
CA GLN A 194 11.02 10.42 -25.15
C GLN A 194 10.78 11.44 -24.03
N LEU A 195 10.38 12.66 -24.37
CA LEU A 195 10.00 13.67 -23.40
C LEU A 195 8.80 13.18 -22.56
N ALA A 196 8.78 13.61 -21.30
CA ALA A 196 7.65 13.39 -20.42
C ALA A 196 6.32 13.86 -21.05
N HIS A 197 5.24 13.15 -20.81
CA HIS A 197 3.91 13.56 -21.27
C HIS A 197 3.43 14.77 -20.45
N TYR A 198 2.84 15.77 -21.11
CA TYR A 198 2.21 16.91 -20.44
C TYR A 198 0.91 16.50 -19.75
N ASN A 199 0.52 17.27 -18.74
CA ASN A 199 -0.71 17.07 -17.94
C ASN A 199 -0.70 15.85 -16.99
N THR A 200 0.48 15.36 -16.63
CA THR A 200 0.65 14.31 -15.61
C THR A 200 1.74 14.72 -14.62
N GLU A 201 1.97 13.90 -13.60
CA GLU A 201 3.12 14.06 -12.70
C GLU A 201 4.42 13.61 -13.38
N GLY A 202 5.57 13.81 -12.72
CA GLY A 202 6.87 13.33 -13.22
C GLY A 202 7.37 14.04 -14.48
N ILE A 203 6.95 15.26 -14.74
CA ILE A 203 7.42 16.06 -15.89
C ILE A 203 8.81 16.64 -15.61
N LEU A 204 8.99 17.24 -14.44
CA LEU A 204 10.21 17.94 -14.08
C LEU A 204 11.11 17.09 -13.18
N CYS A 205 12.39 17.17 -13.42
CA CYS A 205 13.39 16.59 -12.53
C CYS A 205 13.29 17.22 -11.13
N PRO A 206 13.15 16.44 -10.07
CA PRO A 206 13.04 16.97 -8.72
C PRO A 206 14.33 17.67 -8.23
N HIS A 207 15.47 17.43 -8.89
CA HIS A 207 16.76 17.99 -8.51
C HIS A 207 17.08 19.32 -9.23
N CYS A 208 16.82 19.40 -10.54
CA CYS A 208 17.26 20.55 -11.34
C CYS A 208 16.15 21.21 -12.16
N HIS A 209 14.91 20.73 -12.03
CA HIS A 209 13.70 21.24 -12.69
C HIS A 209 13.73 21.22 -14.24
N ASN A 210 14.68 20.52 -14.86
CA ASN A 210 14.64 20.25 -16.30
C ASN A 210 13.62 19.15 -16.61
N ILE A 211 13.09 19.14 -17.84
CA ILE A 211 12.13 18.14 -18.28
C ILE A 211 12.81 16.77 -18.31
N LEU A 212 12.16 15.78 -17.70
CA LEU A 212 12.59 14.39 -17.73
C LEU A 212 12.32 13.75 -19.09
N LYS A 213 13.14 12.77 -19.45
CA LYS A 213 12.91 11.84 -20.53
C LYS A 213 12.67 10.43 -20.01
N TYR A 214 11.92 9.65 -20.76
CA TYR A 214 11.54 8.29 -20.40
C TYR A 214 11.95 7.33 -21.52
N LYS A 215 12.68 6.27 -21.18
CA LYS A 215 12.96 5.11 -22.04
C LYS A 215 11.81 4.13 -22.03
N LEU A 216 11.05 4.11 -20.96
CA LEU A 216 9.82 3.39 -20.77
C LEU A 216 8.84 4.31 -20.03
N ASN A 217 7.69 4.58 -20.60
CA ASN A 217 6.61 5.31 -19.96
C ASN A 217 5.36 4.42 -19.98
N THR A 218 5.00 3.84 -18.83
CA THR A 218 3.92 2.88 -18.72
C THR A 218 2.57 3.55 -18.55
N TYR A 219 2.48 4.51 -17.63
CA TYR A 219 1.26 5.18 -17.23
C TYR A 219 1.60 6.47 -16.48
N ALA A 220 1.02 7.60 -16.88
CA ALA A 220 1.11 8.88 -16.17
C ALA A 220 2.54 9.28 -15.75
N ASN A 221 3.50 9.17 -16.67
CA ASN A 221 4.93 9.40 -16.42
C ASN A 221 5.51 8.56 -15.26
N LEU A 222 5.06 7.30 -15.15
CA LEU A 222 5.74 6.27 -14.40
C LEU A 222 6.56 5.39 -15.34
N GLY A 223 7.83 5.15 -15.01
CA GLY A 223 8.68 4.32 -15.86
C GLY A 223 10.17 4.55 -15.71
N ASP A 224 10.93 4.24 -16.74
CA ASP A 224 12.39 4.38 -16.76
C ASP A 224 12.78 5.80 -17.17
N TYR A 225 12.82 6.70 -16.19
CA TYR A 225 13.15 8.11 -16.39
C TYR A 225 14.64 8.42 -16.27
N ILE A 226 15.03 9.48 -16.99
CA ILE A 226 16.36 10.08 -16.91
C ILE A 226 16.29 11.60 -17.08
N CYS A 227 17.12 12.31 -16.34
CA CYS A 227 17.42 13.72 -16.56
C CYS A 227 18.77 13.86 -17.24
N GLU A 228 18.80 14.24 -18.50
CA GLU A 228 20.06 14.42 -19.26
C GLU A 228 20.89 15.59 -18.74
N HIS A 229 20.27 16.53 -18.00
CA HIS A 229 20.97 17.71 -17.49
C HIS A 229 21.79 17.41 -16.21
N CYS A 230 21.23 16.70 -15.23
CA CYS A 230 21.90 16.45 -13.95
C CYS A 230 22.22 14.98 -13.68
N GLY A 231 21.85 14.08 -14.60
CA GLY A 231 22.09 12.62 -14.44
C GLY A 231 21.13 11.92 -13.50
N PHE A 232 20.12 12.61 -12.94
CA PHE A 232 19.09 11.97 -12.12
C PHE A 232 18.34 10.93 -12.94
N HIS A 233 18.22 9.70 -12.43
CA HIS A 233 17.63 8.61 -13.16
C HIS A 233 16.90 7.64 -12.22
N ARG A 234 16.11 6.73 -12.78
CA ARG A 234 15.40 5.67 -12.06
C ARG A 234 16.40 4.78 -11.31
N PRO A 235 16.13 4.47 -10.02
CA PRO A 235 16.95 3.54 -9.27
C PRO A 235 16.80 2.10 -9.80
N PRO A 236 17.77 1.20 -9.52
CA PRO A 236 17.63 -0.21 -9.81
C PRO A 236 16.40 -0.80 -9.11
N LEU A 237 15.61 -1.61 -9.85
CA LEU A 237 14.43 -2.26 -9.31
C LEU A 237 14.80 -3.56 -8.61
N THR A 238 14.26 -3.78 -7.41
CA THR A 238 14.33 -5.05 -6.69
C THR A 238 13.31 -6.04 -7.24
N TYR A 239 12.11 -5.53 -7.57
CA TYR A 239 11.02 -6.30 -8.17
C TYR A 239 10.55 -5.61 -9.44
N ALA A 240 10.55 -6.34 -10.55
CA ALA A 240 10.20 -5.76 -11.84
C ALA A 240 9.21 -6.61 -12.63
N VAL A 241 8.22 -5.97 -13.24
CA VAL A 241 7.47 -6.59 -14.34
C VAL A 241 8.34 -6.57 -15.57
N SER A 242 8.77 -7.75 -16.02
CA SER A 242 9.61 -7.90 -17.21
C SER A 242 8.80 -7.98 -18.50
N ASP A 243 7.57 -8.53 -18.43
CA ASP A 243 6.74 -8.74 -19.60
C ASP A 243 5.26 -8.52 -19.30
N LEU A 244 4.55 -7.89 -20.23
CA LEU A 244 3.10 -7.82 -20.29
C LEU A 244 2.61 -8.88 -21.25
N LEU A 245 2.11 -10.01 -20.74
CA LEU A 245 1.70 -11.15 -21.55
C LEU A 245 0.33 -10.93 -22.19
N SER A 246 -0.61 -10.37 -21.44
CA SER A 246 -1.89 -9.88 -21.97
C SER A 246 -2.54 -8.89 -21.03
N LEU A 247 -3.26 -7.93 -21.57
CA LEU A 247 -4.00 -6.90 -20.84
C LEU A 247 -5.39 -6.74 -21.46
N THR A 248 -6.41 -7.00 -20.66
CA THR A 248 -7.81 -6.79 -21.02
C THR A 248 -8.47 -5.83 -20.03
N HIS A 249 -9.72 -5.46 -20.26
CA HIS A 249 -10.48 -4.68 -19.29
C HIS A 249 -10.85 -5.47 -18.02
N ARG A 250 -10.74 -6.81 -18.03
CA ARG A 250 -11.14 -7.70 -16.92
C ARG A 250 -9.99 -8.45 -16.28
N SER A 251 -8.84 -8.54 -16.93
CA SER A 251 -7.73 -9.34 -16.45
C SER A 251 -6.39 -8.84 -16.97
N SER A 252 -5.35 -9.16 -16.25
CA SER A 252 -3.97 -8.87 -16.64
C SER A 252 -3.11 -10.10 -16.39
N ASN A 253 -2.29 -10.45 -17.39
CA ASN A 253 -1.25 -11.47 -17.29
C ASN A 253 0.11 -10.79 -17.48
N PHE A 254 1.02 -11.03 -16.58
CA PHE A 254 2.33 -10.38 -16.58
C PHE A 254 3.38 -11.28 -15.92
N ARG A 255 4.66 -10.98 -16.19
CA ARG A 255 5.79 -11.73 -15.64
C ARG A 255 6.59 -10.88 -14.67
N ILE A 256 6.91 -11.43 -13.51
CA ILE A 256 7.81 -10.84 -12.51
C ILE A 256 8.89 -11.85 -12.20
N GLN A 257 10.18 -11.45 -12.32
CA GLN A 257 11.33 -12.31 -12.00
C GLN A 257 11.24 -13.73 -12.62
N GLY A 258 10.80 -13.80 -13.88
CA GLY A 258 10.66 -15.06 -14.63
C GLY A 258 9.43 -15.91 -14.29
N GLN A 259 8.54 -15.44 -13.39
CA GLN A 259 7.30 -16.11 -13.02
C GLN A 259 6.09 -15.41 -13.62
N ASP A 260 5.18 -16.18 -14.21
CA ASP A 260 3.94 -15.66 -14.79
C ASP A 260 2.85 -15.56 -13.71
N TYR A 261 2.19 -14.41 -13.68
CA TYR A 261 1.09 -14.10 -12.76
C TYR A 261 -0.16 -13.68 -13.51
N HIS A 262 -1.29 -13.98 -12.93
CA HIS A 262 -2.62 -13.62 -13.41
C HIS A 262 -3.41 -12.90 -12.32
N ILE A 263 -4.07 -11.81 -12.68
CA ILE A 263 -5.07 -11.15 -11.83
C ILE A 263 -6.37 -10.93 -12.61
N ASN A 264 -7.52 -11.15 -11.96
CA ASN A 264 -8.84 -10.95 -12.56
C ASN A 264 -9.28 -9.47 -12.53
N ILE A 265 -8.35 -8.56 -12.82
CA ILE A 265 -8.55 -7.11 -12.86
C ILE A 265 -7.69 -6.56 -13.98
N GLY A 266 -8.27 -5.74 -14.86
CA GLY A 266 -7.54 -5.09 -15.96
C GLY A 266 -6.90 -3.76 -15.55
N GLY A 267 -5.96 -3.29 -16.37
CA GLY A 267 -5.34 -1.98 -16.25
C GLY A 267 -3.92 -1.99 -15.66
N LEU A 268 -3.04 -1.19 -16.26
CA LEU A 268 -1.64 -1.08 -15.85
C LEU A 268 -1.47 -0.66 -14.38
N TYR A 269 -2.31 0.25 -13.90
CA TYR A 269 -2.31 0.67 -12.49
C TYR A 269 -2.62 -0.48 -11.52
N ASN A 270 -3.42 -1.46 -11.94
CA ASN A 270 -3.69 -2.65 -11.13
C ASN A 270 -2.52 -3.64 -11.13
N ILE A 271 -1.73 -3.67 -12.22
CA ILE A 271 -0.48 -4.43 -12.23
C ILE A 271 0.52 -3.82 -11.25
N TYR A 272 0.63 -2.47 -11.12
CA TYR A 272 1.45 -1.85 -10.08
C TYR A 272 0.99 -2.25 -8.67
N ASN A 273 -0.32 -2.31 -8.41
CA ASN A 273 -0.86 -2.75 -7.13
C ASN A 273 -0.50 -4.23 -6.83
N ALA A 274 -0.61 -5.08 -7.86
CA ALA A 274 -0.23 -6.49 -7.75
C ALA A 274 1.28 -6.67 -7.57
N LEU A 275 2.10 -5.90 -8.30
CA LEU A 275 3.55 -5.91 -8.16
C LEU A 275 3.98 -5.49 -6.75
N ALA A 276 3.36 -4.45 -6.17
CA ALA A 276 3.60 -4.06 -4.79
C ALA A 276 3.26 -5.20 -3.81
N ALA A 277 2.13 -5.92 -4.02
CA ALA A 277 1.76 -7.07 -3.21
C ALA A 277 2.74 -8.25 -3.35
N VAL A 278 3.22 -8.54 -4.58
CA VAL A 278 4.27 -9.55 -4.84
C VAL A 278 5.57 -9.14 -4.14
N SER A 279 5.91 -7.86 -4.16
CA SER A 279 7.11 -7.35 -3.49
C SER A 279 7.04 -7.50 -1.97
N VAL A 280 5.86 -7.28 -1.37
CA VAL A 280 5.64 -7.59 0.06
C VAL A 280 5.78 -9.09 0.31
N ALA A 281 5.22 -9.93 -0.54
CA ALA A 281 5.37 -11.39 -0.44
C ALA A 281 6.85 -11.80 -0.51
N GLY A 282 7.62 -11.19 -1.41
CA GLY A 282 9.08 -11.39 -1.51
C GLY A 282 9.83 -10.96 -0.25
N PHE A 283 9.45 -9.85 0.39
CA PHE A 283 10.00 -9.44 1.70
C PHE A 283 9.80 -10.51 2.78
N PHE A 284 8.69 -11.24 2.75
CA PHE A 284 8.40 -12.35 3.66
C PHE A 284 8.93 -13.70 3.18
N GLY A 285 9.57 -13.79 2.04
CA GLY A 285 10.11 -15.04 1.47
C GLY A 285 9.03 -16.01 0.97
N VAL A 286 7.86 -15.51 0.58
CA VAL A 286 6.74 -16.32 0.07
C VAL A 286 7.08 -16.84 -1.32
N GLN A 287 6.85 -18.14 -1.55
CA GLN A 287 7.13 -18.79 -2.82
C GLN A 287 6.12 -18.37 -3.92
N PRO A 288 6.52 -18.34 -5.20
CA PRO A 288 5.69 -17.90 -6.31
C PRO A 288 4.35 -18.65 -6.43
N GLU A 289 4.33 -19.95 -6.15
CA GLU A 289 3.12 -20.78 -6.23
C GLU A 289 2.07 -20.34 -5.20
N VAL A 290 2.52 -19.96 -4.00
CA VAL A 290 1.64 -19.46 -2.94
C VAL A 290 1.10 -18.07 -3.30
N ILE A 291 1.93 -17.22 -3.95
CA ILE A 291 1.50 -15.91 -4.44
C ILE A 291 0.37 -16.07 -5.48
N LYS A 292 0.52 -17.01 -6.43
CA LYS A 292 -0.53 -17.32 -7.43
C LYS A 292 -1.83 -17.74 -6.77
N GLN A 293 -1.77 -18.64 -5.79
CA GLN A 293 -2.95 -19.07 -5.01
C GLN A 293 -3.61 -17.88 -4.29
N GLY A 294 -2.82 -16.98 -3.71
CA GLY A 294 -3.32 -15.77 -3.07
C GLY A 294 -4.05 -14.83 -4.02
N PHE A 295 -3.58 -14.68 -5.25
CA PHE A 295 -4.27 -13.90 -6.30
C PHE A 295 -5.59 -14.55 -6.72
N ASP A 296 -5.61 -15.87 -6.91
CA ASP A 296 -6.82 -16.62 -7.30
C ASP A 296 -7.94 -16.49 -6.26
N ARG A 297 -7.60 -16.45 -4.97
CA ARG A 297 -8.55 -16.28 -3.86
C ARG A 297 -8.98 -14.83 -3.63
N SER A 298 -8.18 -13.87 -4.03
CA SER A 298 -8.46 -12.44 -3.88
C SER A 298 -9.59 -11.96 -4.82
N ARG A 299 -10.63 -12.79 -5.05
CA ARG A 299 -11.78 -12.46 -5.89
C ARG A 299 -12.58 -11.35 -5.25
N ALA A 300 -12.77 -10.26 -6.01
CA ALA A 300 -13.64 -9.12 -5.72
C ALA A 300 -13.28 -8.30 -4.46
N VAL A 301 -12.40 -7.34 -4.62
CA VAL A 301 -12.40 -6.17 -3.73
C VAL A 301 -13.60 -5.32 -4.10
N PHE A 302 -14.62 -5.31 -3.23
CA PHE A 302 -15.86 -4.55 -3.40
C PHE A 302 -15.60 -3.10 -3.86
N GLY A 303 -16.37 -2.65 -4.87
CA GLY A 303 -16.44 -1.27 -5.29
C GLY A 303 -15.42 -0.83 -6.34
N ARG A 304 -14.71 -1.75 -7.03
CA ARG A 304 -13.82 -1.40 -8.14
C ARG A 304 -13.90 -2.47 -9.23
N GLN A 305 -14.35 -2.06 -10.43
CA GLN A 305 -14.60 -2.91 -11.60
C GLN A 305 -15.58 -4.08 -11.30
N GLU A 306 -16.62 -3.81 -10.51
CA GLU A 306 -17.70 -4.77 -10.35
C GLU A 306 -18.53 -4.84 -11.64
N THR A 307 -18.74 -6.07 -12.12
CA THR A 307 -19.57 -6.29 -13.30
C THR A 307 -20.93 -6.82 -12.87
N PHE A 308 -21.99 -6.10 -13.23
CA PHE A 308 -23.38 -6.48 -12.98
C PHE A 308 -24.09 -6.79 -14.29
N LYS A 309 -24.97 -7.78 -14.27
CA LYS A 309 -25.92 -7.99 -15.36
C LYS A 309 -27.21 -7.21 -15.06
N ILE A 310 -27.57 -6.29 -15.97
CA ILE A 310 -28.86 -5.59 -15.95
C ILE A 310 -29.60 -5.99 -17.24
N GLY A 311 -30.52 -6.94 -17.14
CA GLY A 311 -31.12 -7.60 -18.31
C GLY A 311 -30.05 -8.33 -19.12
N ASP A 312 -29.98 -8.06 -20.42
CA ASP A 312 -28.98 -8.66 -21.33
C ASP A 312 -27.67 -7.88 -21.42
N LYS A 313 -27.54 -6.78 -20.67
CA LYS A 313 -26.35 -5.90 -20.69
C LYS A 313 -25.46 -6.17 -19.48
N GLU A 314 -24.17 -6.21 -19.73
CA GLU A 314 -23.14 -6.29 -18.72
C GLU A 314 -22.60 -4.88 -18.46
N CYS A 315 -22.73 -4.38 -17.22
CA CYS A 315 -22.29 -3.06 -16.80
C CYS A 315 -21.11 -3.22 -15.83
N THR A 316 -20.00 -2.53 -16.08
CA THR A 316 -18.84 -2.47 -15.16
C THR A 316 -18.78 -1.09 -14.54
N LEU A 317 -18.67 -1.02 -13.20
CA LEU A 317 -18.46 0.21 -12.42
C LEU A 317 -16.97 0.41 -12.12
#